data_6387370a061f88d03167b9a5c0c00cf5
#
_entry.id   6387370a061f88d03167b9a5c0c00cf5
#
_cell.length_a   1.000
_cell.length_b   1.000
_cell.length_c   1.000
_cell.angle_alpha   90.00
_cell.angle_beta   90.00
_cell.angle_gamma   90.00
#
_symmetry.space_group_name_H-M   'P 1'
#
loop_
_entity.id
_entity.type
_entity.pdbx_description
1 polymer ?
#
loop_
_entity_poly.entity_id
_entity_poly.type
_entity_poly.pdbx_seq_one_letter_code
_entity_poly.pdbx_strand_id
1 'polypeptide(L)'
;MRFIVDQQVEDIEMPENLKLNTFLQEFHSDCTHPECRFGFYGFAFGQSPFPVPKLIQDALIKNANKGQYAAVPGIPQLRNAISKYNKHYFGMDVAPERIYVGPGTKELIFNLLEILHGTVILPTPAWLGYLPQIRFLKKNFHML
;
A
#
# COMPACT_ATOMS: atom_id res chain seq x y z
N MET A 1 24.96 -3.85 -21.71
CA MET A 1 24.53 -5.16 -21.17
C MET A 1 23.02 -5.12 -21.08
N ARG A 2 22.30 -5.97 -21.79
CA ARG A 2 20.83 -6.00 -21.75
C ARG A 2 20.44 -7.08 -20.75
N PHE A 3 19.78 -6.70 -19.67
CA PHE A 3 19.24 -7.67 -18.72
C PHE A 3 18.06 -8.41 -19.38
N ILE A 4 18.01 -9.71 -19.21
CA ILE A 4 16.85 -10.51 -19.60
C ILE A 4 15.90 -10.45 -18.42
N VAL A 5 14.74 -9.87 -18.62
CA VAL A 5 13.66 -9.77 -17.62
C VAL A 5 12.69 -10.92 -17.89
N ASP A 6 12.15 -11.53 -16.83
CA ASP A 6 11.11 -12.55 -16.97
C ASP A 6 9.88 -11.95 -17.65
N GLN A 7 9.30 -12.69 -18.60
CA GLN A 7 8.12 -12.27 -19.37
C GLN A 7 6.97 -11.82 -18.45
N GLN A 8 6.81 -12.44 -17.30
CA GLN A 8 5.79 -12.05 -16.32
C GLN A 8 5.95 -10.62 -15.81
N VAL A 9 7.18 -10.11 -15.77
CA VAL A 9 7.45 -8.73 -15.36
C VAL A 9 7.14 -7.77 -16.49
N GLU A 10 7.42 -8.19 -17.74
CA GLU A 10 7.09 -7.41 -18.94
C GLU A 10 5.58 -7.31 -19.15
N ASP A 11 4.82 -8.33 -18.76
CA ASP A 11 3.36 -8.38 -18.88
C ASP A 11 2.63 -7.59 -17.78
N ILE A 12 3.35 -7.01 -16.81
CA ILE A 12 2.75 -6.17 -15.77
C ILE A 12 2.45 -4.79 -16.34
N GLU A 13 1.17 -4.52 -16.55
CA GLU A 13 0.72 -3.19 -16.92
C GLU A 13 0.76 -2.21 -15.73
N MET A 14 1.08 -0.96 -16.04
CA MET A 14 0.96 0.12 -15.05
C MET A 14 -0.50 0.26 -14.61
N PRO A 15 -0.80 0.27 -13.30
CA PRO A 15 -2.16 0.46 -12.81
C PRO A 15 -2.78 1.77 -13.28
N GLU A 16 -4.07 1.74 -13.60
CA GLU A 16 -4.80 2.89 -14.16
C GLU A 16 -4.75 4.15 -13.28
N ASN A 17 -4.78 3.99 -11.96
CA ASN A 17 -4.65 5.11 -11.03
C ASN A 17 -3.26 5.80 -11.11
N LEU A 18 -2.20 5.07 -11.44
CA LEU A 18 -0.87 5.64 -11.67
C LEU A 18 -0.82 6.38 -13.00
N LYS A 19 -1.36 5.78 -14.08
CA LYS A 19 -1.49 6.43 -15.38
C LYS A 19 -2.28 7.74 -15.26
N LEU A 20 -3.42 7.69 -14.58
CA LEU A 20 -4.26 8.86 -14.35
C LEU A 20 -3.54 9.94 -13.54
N ASN A 21 -2.81 9.56 -12.49
CA ASN A 21 -2.06 10.51 -11.68
C ASN A 21 -0.95 11.22 -12.49
N THR A 22 -0.21 10.46 -13.31
CA THR A 22 0.81 11.04 -14.19
C THR A 22 0.17 12.02 -15.18
N PHE A 23 -0.93 11.61 -15.83
CA PHE A 23 -1.68 12.48 -16.73
C PHE A 23 -2.14 13.77 -16.05
N LEU A 24 -2.69 13.67 -14.83
CA LEU A 24 -3.16 14.84 -14.08
C LEU A 24 -2.00 15.79 -13.69
N GLN A 25 -0.83 15.25 -13.38
CA GLN A 25 0.35 16.06 -13.08
C GLN A 25 0.83 16.84 -14.32
N GLU A 26 0.90 16.18 -15.47
CA GLU A 26 1.27 16.81 -16.75
C GLU A 26 0.24 17.86 -17.15
N PHE A 27 -1.04 17.53 -17.05
CA PHE A 27 -2.15 18.43 -17.39
C PHE A 27 -2.19 19.68 -16.50
N HIS A 28 -1.82 19.56 -15.23
CA HIS A 28 -1.85 20.68 -14.27
C HIS A 28 -0.73 21.69 -14.50
N SER A 29 0.42 21.26 -15.05
CA SER A 29 1.57 22.13 -15.29
C SER A 29 1.36 23.10 -16.47
N ASP A 30 0.55 22.70 -17.48
CA ASP A 30 0.44 23.42 -18.75
C ASP A 30 -1.00 23.83 -19.11
N CYS A 31 -1.95 23.73 -18.16
CA CYS A 31 -3.34 23.98 -18.48
C CYS A 31 -3.66 25.48 -18.63
N THR A 32 -3.81 25.91 -19.88
CA THR A 32 -4.32 27.23 -20.26
C THR A 32 -5.83 27.27 -20.48
N HIS A 33 -6.51 26.13 -20.31
CA HIS A 33 -7.96 26.03 -20.58
C HIS A 33 -8.77 26.80 -19.53
N PRO A 34 -9.82 27.55 -19.94
CA PRO A 34 -10.63 28.36 -19.01
C PRO A 34 -11.26 27.58 -17.85
N GLU A 35 -11.52 26.30 -18.03
CA GLU A 35 -12.07 25.41 -16.98
C GLU A 35 -11.04 25.05 -15.90
N CYS A 36 -9.74 25.16 -16.16
CA CYS A 36 -8.70 24.93 -15.17
C CYS A 36 -8.72 25.94 -14.01
N ARG A 37 -9.42 27.08 -14.18
CA ARG A 37 -9.64 28.07 -13.12
C ARG A 37 -10.39 27.53 -11.89
N PHE A 38 -11.12 26.42 -12.04
CA PHE A 38 -11.89 25.81 -10.96
C PHE A 38 -11.03 24.86 -10.11
N GLY A 39 -9.77 24.62 -10.48
CA GLY A 39 -8.87 23.70 -9.83
C GLY A 39 -9.20 22.24 -10.13
N PHE A 40 -8.23 21.38 -9.84
CA PHE A 40 -8.37 19.93 -9.96
C PHE A 40 -8.40 19.27 -8.59
N TYR A 41 -9.35 18.38 -8.40
CA TYR A 41 -9.43 17.53 -7.22
C TYR A 41 -8.96 16.12 -7.59
N GLY A 42 -7.73 15.76 -7.17
CA GLY A 42 -7.13 14.47 -7.47
C GLY A 42 -7.69 13.36 -6.57
N PHE A 43 -8.45 12.43 -7.15
CA PHE A 43 -8.98 11.24 -6.47
C PHE A 43 -8.29 9.94 -6.91
N ALA A 44 -7.20 10.03 -7.68
CA ALA A 44 -6.48 8.86 -8.19
C ALA A 44 -5.77 8.06 -7.09
N PHE A 45 -5.34 8.74 -6.03
CA PHE A 45 -4.71 8.12 -4.86
C PHE A 45 -5.54 8.36 -3.60
N GLY A 46 -5.62 7.33 -2.75
CA GLY A 46 -6.17 7.44 -1.40
C GLY A 46 -5.17 8.12 -0.44
N GLN A 47 -4.69 9.31 -0.80
CA GLN A 47 -3.74 10.07 0.00
C GLN A 47 -4.49 11.09 0.86
N SER A 48 -4.12 11.16 2.16
CA SER A 48 -4.67 12.17 3.05
C SER A 48 -4.25 13.58 2.61
N PRO A 49 -5.20 14.53 2.46
CA PRO A 49 -4.88 15.93 2.16
C PRO A 49 -4.38 16.69 3.39
N PHE A 50 -4.49 16.11 4.59
CA PHE A 50 -4.11 16.76 5.83
C PHE A 50 -2.62 16.57 6.13
N PRO A 51 -1.96 17.59 6.74
CA PRO A 51 -0.58 17.45 7.17
C PRO A 51 -0.46 16.36 8.25
N VAL A 52 0.72 15.74 8.33
CA VAL A 52 1.02 14.77 9.40
C VAL A 52 0.86 15.45 10.77
N PRO A 53 0.09 14.89 11.72
CA PRO A 53 -0.08 15.47 13.04
C PRO A 53 1.25 15.72 13.76
N LYS A 54 1.35 16.84 14.47
CA LYS A 54 2.58 17.26 15.16
C LYS A 54 3.13 16.19 16.11
N LEU A 55 2.25 15.47 16.81
CA LEU A 55 2.63 14.36 17.70
C LEU A 55 3.44 13.28 16.95
N ILE A 56 3.04 12.94 15.72
CA ILE A 56 3.73 11.93 14.91
C ILE A 56 5.08 12.47 14.42
N GLN A 57 5.11 13.74 13.99
CA GLN A 57 6.35 14.40 13.56
C GLN A 57 7.38 14.42 14.69
N ASP A 58 6.96 14.81 15.91
CA ASP A 58 7.84 14.87 17.07
C ASP A 58 8.35 13.48 17.48
N ALA A 59 7.48 12.46 17.40
CA ALA A 59 7.89 11.09 17.64
C ALA A 59 8.93 10.60 16.64
N LEU A 60 8.78 10.95 15.35
CA LEU A 60 9.75 10.61 14.32
C LEU A 60 11.11 11.29 14.59
N ILE A 61 11.11 12.59 14.87
CA ILE A 61 12.33 13.37 15.18
C ILE A 61 13.05 12.77 16.40
N LYS A 62 12.31 12.45 17.46
CA LYS A 62 12.85 11.87 18.70
C LYS A 62 13.51 10.50 18.48
N ASN A 63 13.07 9.75 17.48
CA ASN A 63 13.53 8.38 17.22
C ASN A 63 14.40 8.25 15.96
N ALA A 64 14.64 9.34 15.22
CA ALA A 64 15.36 9.33 13.95
C ALA A 64 16.81 8.81 14.03
N ASN A 65 17.43 8.92 15.20
CA ASN A 65 18.81 8.48 15.44
C ASN A 65 18.91 7.02 15.92
N LYS A 66 17.80 6.31 16.08
CA LYS A 66 17.78 4.91 16.50
C LYS A 66 18.02 4.00 15.30
N GLY A 67 19.26 3.53 15.13
CA GLY A 67 19.68 2.69 14.00
C GLY A 67 19.71 1.18 14.30
N GLN A 68 19.16 0.72 15.43
CA GLN A 68 19.17 -0.70 15.77
C GLN A 68 18.15 -1.49 14.94
N TYR A 69 18.52 -2.73 14.59
CA TYR A 69 17.57 -3.66 13.99
C TYR A 69 16.43 -3.97 14.96
N ALA A 70 15.22 -3.90 14.44
CA ALA A 70 14.03 -4.34 15.17
C ALA A 70 13.87 -5.88 15.09
N ALA A 71 13.04 -6.44 15.97
CA ALA A 71 12.59 -7.83 15.82
C ALA A 71 11.85 -8.01 14.49
N VAL A 72 12.04 -9.16 13.83
CA VAL A 72 11.47 -9.47 12.50
C VAL A 72 9.96 -9.18 12.39
N PRO A 73 9.11 -9.56 13.36
CA PRO A 73 7.67 -9.26 13.28
C PRO A 73 7.33 -7.81 13.64
N GLY A 74 8.29 -6.97 13.95
CA GLY A 74 8.10 -5.60 14.44
C GLY A 74 8.29 -5.44 15.95
N ILE A 75 8.49 -4.20 16.38
CA ILE A 75 8.73 -3.90 17.80
C ILE A 75 7.49 -4.24 18.65
N PRO A 76 7.68 -4.85 19.84
CA PRO A 76 6.56 -5.30 20.67
C PRO A 76 5.58 -4.18 21.04
N GLN A 77 6.08 -2.99 21.30
CA GLN A 77 5.26 -1.82 21.65
C GLN A 77 4.27 -1.45 20.53
N LEU A 78 4.73 -1.48 19.26
CA LEU A 78 3.87 -1.20 18.11
C LEU A 78 2.82 -2.30 17.91
N ARG A 79 3.23 -3.57 18.00
CA ARG A 79 2.31 -4.72 17.88
C ARG A 79 1.23 -4.68 18.95
N ASN A 80 1.59 -4.38 20.20
CA ASN A 80 0.63 -4.17 21.27
C ASN A 80 -0.31 -2.98 21.04
N ALA A 81 0.21 -1.87 20.49
CA ALA A 81 -0.61 -0.71 20.15
C ALA A 81 -1.61 -1.03 19.03
N ILE A 82 -1.18 -1.78 17.99
CA ILE A 82 -2.06 -2.23 16.91
C ILE A 82 -3.15 -3.18 17.45
N SER A 83 -2.80 -4.12 18.32
CA SER A 83 -3.77 -5.01 18.98
C SER A 83 -4.86 -4.23 19.73
N LYS A 84 -4.45 -3.26 20.56
CA LYS A 84 -5.38 -2.39 21.30
C LYS A 84 -6.24 -1.53 20.38
N TYR A 85 -5.66 -1.00 19.31
CA TYR A 85 -6.38 -0.22 18.30
C TYR A 85 -7.48 -1.05 17.62
N ASN A 86 -7.14 -2.26 17.16
CA ASN A 86 -8.11 -3.17 16.55
C ASN A 86 -9.26 -3.52 17.50
N LYS A 87 -8.95 -3.78 18.77
CA LYS A 87 -9.97 -4.06 19.78
C LYS A 87 -10.88 -2.87 20.03
N HIS A 88 -10.30 -1.67 20.15
CA HIS A 88 -11.04 -0.45 20.48
C HIS A 88 -11.95 0.00 19.33
N TYR A 89 -11.44 0.05 18.10
CA TYR A 89 -12.16 0.63 16.95
C TYR A 89 -12.98 -0.37 16.15
N PHE A 90 -12.57 -1.63 16.13
CA PHE A 90 -13.20 -2.66 15.29
C PHE A 90 -13.78 -3.84 16.09
N GLY A 91 -13.61 -3.85 17.40
CA GLY A 91 -14.04 -4.98 18.24
C GLY A 91 -13.26 -6.28 18.01
N MET A 92 -12.16 -6.21 17.24
CA MET A 92 -11.36 -7.40 16.89
C MET A 92 -10.28 -7.65 17.93
N ASP A 93 -10.33 -8.82 18.56
CA ASP A 93 -9.35 -9.27 19.53
C ASP A 93 -8.22 -10.04 18.82
N VAL A 94 -7.18 -9.31 18.40
CA VAL A 94 -6.02 -9.86 17.71
C VAL A 94 -4.83 -9.85 18.65
N ALA A 95 -4.30 -11.05 18.96
CA ALA A 95 -3.11 -11.16 19.82
C ALA A 95 -1.89 -10.51 19.15
N PRO A 96 -1.03 -9.78 19.90
CA PRO A 96 0.16 -9.13 19.35
C PRO A 96 1.09 -10.08 18.57
N GLU A 97 1.11 -11.36 18.94
CA GLU A 97 1.91 -12.41 18.28
C GLU A 97 1.46 -12.70 16.85
N ARG A 98 0.23 -12.35 16.50
CA ARG A 98 -0.34 -12.49 15.15
C ARG A 98 -0.19 -11.23 14.29
N ILE A 99 0.49 -10.22 14.80
CA ILE A 99 0.70 -8.95 14.10
C ILE A 99 2.12 -8.89 13.57
N TYR A 100 2.25 -8.64 12.27
CA TYR A 100 3.51 -8.42 11.58
C TYR A 100 3.55 -7.00 11.03
N VAL A 101 4.70 -6.34 11.20
CA VAL A 101 4.95 -4.98 10.72
C VAL A 101 5.98 -5.05 9.60
N GLY A 102 5.69 -4.41 8.49
CA GLY A 102 6.57 -4.35 7.32
C GLY A 102 6.51 -2.97 6.66
N PRO A 103 7.28 -2.76 5.58
CA PRO A 103 7.36 -1.47 4.88
C PRO A 103 6.11 -1.19 4.04
N GLY A 104 4.97 -1.53 4.55
CA GLY A 104 3.64 -1.35 3.95
C GLY A 104 2.91 -2.66 3.74
N THR A 105 1.57 -2.60 3.83
CA THR A 105 0.70 -3.77 3.68
C THR A 105 0.78 -4.40 2.29
N LYS A 106 1.14 -3.64 1.25
CA LYS A 106 1.31 -4.16 -0.10
C LYS A 106 2.36 -5.26 -0.18
N GLU A 107 3.51 -5.06 0.46
CA GLU A 107 4.58 -6.07 0.53
C GLU A 107 4.16 -7.26 1.40
N LEU A 108 3.56 -7.00 2.55
CA LEU A 108 3.09 -8.06 3.44
C LEU A 108 2.05 -8.96 2.75
N ILE A 109 1.14 -8.40 1.95
CA ILE A 109 0.16 -9.17 1.18
C ILE A 109 0.87 -10.00 0.09
N PHE A 110 1.86 -9.44 -0.59
CA PHE A 110 2.64 -10.16 -1.59
C PHE A 110 3.32 -11.39 -0.96
N ASN A 111 4.05 -11.19 0.13
CA ASN A 111 4.74 -12.26 0.86
C ASN A 111 3.74 -13.31 1.38
N LEU A 112 2.57 -12.87 1.87
CA LEU A 112 1.53 -13.79 2.31
C LEU A 112 0.99 -14.64 1.16
N LEU A 113 0.71 -14.02 0.02
CA LEU A 113 0.26 -14.72 -1.18
C LEU A 113 1.31 -15.72 -1.68
N GLU A 114 2.60 -15.39 -1.58
CA GLU A 114 3.69 -16.29 -2.00
C GLU A 114 3.71 -17.59 -1.20
N ILE A 115 3.57 -17.51 0.12
CA ILE A 115 3.66 -18.68 1.02
C ILE A 115 2.37 -19.48 1.15
N LEU A 116 1.21 -18.89 0.83
CA LEU A 116 -0.07 -19.58 0.93
C LEU A 116 -0.37 -20.41 -0.33
N HIS A 117 -0.82 -21.63 -0.14
CA HIS A 117 -1.40 -22.44 -1.21
C HIS A 117 -2.91 -22.25 -1.27
N GLY A 118 -3.48 -22.40 -2.47
CA GLY A 118 -4.91 -22.32 -2.69
C GLY A 118 -5.34 -21.32 -3.76
N THR A 119 -6.64 -21.14 -3.90
CA THR A 119 -7.26 -20.21 -4.84
C THR A 119 -7.62 -18.92 -4.11
N VAL A 120 -7.27 -17.79 -4.68
CA VAL A 120 -7.59 -16.46 -4.15
C VAL A 120 -8.99 -16.07 -4.60
N ILE A 121 -9.85 -15.69 -3.67
CA ILE A 121 -11.15 -15.09 -3.97
C ILE A 121 -11.01 -13.59 -3.81
N LEU A 122 -11.25 -12.85 -4.89
CA LEU A 122 -11.12 -11.40 -4.96
C LEU A 122 -12.49 -10.74 -5.13
N PRO A 123 -13.12 -10.24 -4.06
CA PRO A 123 -14.34 -9.45 -4.18
C PRO A 123 -14.11 -8.18 -4.98
N THR A 124 -15.06 -7.82 -5.87
CA THR A 124 -14.99 -6.59 -6.68
C THR A 124 -16.13 -5.64 -6.33
N PRO A 125 -15.91 -4.33 -6.35
CA PRO A 125 -14.65 -3.62 -6.69
C PRO A 125 -13.56 -3.80 -5.64
N ALA A 126 -12.30 -3.96 -6.06
CA ALA A 126 -11.13 -4.16 -5.21
C ALA A 126 -10.01 -3.17 -5.52
N TRP A 127 -9.06 -3.04 -4.60
CA TRP A 127 -7.87 -2.25 -4.85
C TRP A 127 -7.07 -2.83 -6.03
N LEU A 128 -6.67 -1.96 -6.96
CA LEU A 128 -6.01 -2.34 -8.21
C LEU A 128 -4.67 -3.08 -8.03
N GLY A 129 -4.05 -2.99 -6.85
CA GLY A 129 -2.78 -3.63 -6.56
C GLY A 129 -2.86 -5.14 -6.28
N TYR A 130 -4.04 -5.71 -6.03
CA TYR A 130 -4.16 -7.15 -5.74
C TYR A 130 -3.97 -8.03 -6.97
N LEU A 131 -4.66 -7.72 -8.05
CA LEU A 131 -4.66 -8.55 -9.25
C LEU A 131 -3.26 -8.71 -9.89
N PRO A 132 -2.42 -7.65 -10.01
CA PRO A 132 -1.05 -7.80 -10.48
C PRO A 132 -0.20 -8.74 -9.61
N GLN A 133 -0.34 -8.69 -8.28
CA GLN A 133 0.38 -9.58 -7.37
C GLN A 133 -0.05 -11.05 -7.56
N ILE A 134 -1.36 -11.29 -7.65
CA ILE A 134 -1.95 -12.61 -7.86
C ILE A 134 -1.45 -13.22 -9.18
N ARG A 135 -1.45 -12.42 -10.26
CA ARG A 135 -0.98 -12.85 -11.59
C ARG A 135 0.53 -13.12 -11.60
N PHE A 136 1.31 -12.21 -11.01
CA PHE A 136 2.77 -12.37 -10.91
C PHE A 136 3.15 -13.66 -10.19
N LEU A 137 2.46 -13.99 -9.10
CA LEU A 137 2.67 -15.22 -8.34
C LEU A 137 1.99 -16.45 -8.95
N LYS A 138 1.36 -16.33 -10.14
CA LYS A 138 0.65 -17.43 -10.84
C LYS A 138 -0.39 -18.15 -9.97
N LYS A 139 -1.05 -17.40 -9.07
CA LYS A 139 -2.09 -17.97 -8.22
C LYS A 139 -3.38 -18.14 -8.99
N ASN A 140 -4.08 -19.25 -8.73
CA ASN A 140 -5.47 -19.39 -9.16
C ASN A 140 -6.34 -18.37 -8.43
N PHE A 141 -7.27 -17.74 -9.14
CA PHE A 141 -8.18 -16.78 -8.53
C PHE A 141 -9.56 -16.76 -9.17
N HIS A 142 -10.54 -16.31 -8.40
CA HIS A 142 -11.89 -15.98 -8.86
C HIS A 142 -12.23 -14.56 -8.43
N MET A 143 -12.80 -13.79 -9.34
CA MET A 143 -13.39 -12.48 -9.03
C MET A 143 -14.88 -12.67 -8.74
N LEU A 144 -15.36 -12.05 -7.65
CA LEU A 144 -16.78 -12.04 -7.26
C LEU A 144 -17.37 -10.67 -7.49
#